data_0feaaa0767d41d22cebb423187e2d941
#
_entry.id   0feaaa0767d41d22cebb423187e2d941
#
_cell.length_a   1.000
_cell.length_b   1.000
_cell.length_c   1.000
_cell.angle_alpha   90.00
_cell.angle_beta   90.00
_cell.angle_gamma   90.00
#
_symmetry.space_group_name_H-M   'P 1'
#
loop_
_entity.id
_entity.type
_entity.pdbx_description
1 polymer ?
#
loop_
_entity_poly.entity_id
_entity_poly.type
_entity_poly.pdbx_seq_one_letter_code
_entity_poly.pdbx_strand_id
1 'polypeptide(L)'
;LIKEYFEDELIFQTAGLARESGRRQIKSFYEDLQEWGLPRQEEPPRDWLDIFMLLRTLIKQSDRERKVILLDELPWMDTPRSGFVSALEHFWNAWACGRHDIVLIACGSATSWMMDKLINDHGGLHNRLTHRIQLNTFTLNETELLLSAKGFNLSRYDIAVAYMALGGIPYYLDLLDTRMSLAQNIEQLLFRRNGQLAGEFHNLYEALFRN
;
A
#
# COMPACT_ATOMS: atom_id res chain seq x y z
N LEU A 1 0.07 -1.45 9.19
CA LEU A 1 0.67 -0.19 9.63
C LEU A 1 -0.32 0.98 9.51
N ILE A 2 -0.71 1.44 8.28
CA ILE A 2 -1.63 2.58 8.10
C ILE A 2 -2.98 2.30 8.74
N LYS A 3 -3.58 1.14 8.48
CA LYS A 3 -4.87 0.73 9.04
C LYS A 3 -4.87 0.69 10.57
N GLU A 4 -3.81 0.20 11.19
CA GLU A 4 -3.67 0.14 12.65
C GLU A 4 -3.45 1.53 13.25
N TYR A 5 -2.64 2.37 12.58
CA TYR A 5 -2.33 3.71 13.10
C TYR A 5 -3.53 4.67 13.01
N PHE A 6 -4.36 4.54 11.96
CA PHE A 6 -5.50 5.41 11.70
C PHE A 6 -6.85 4.71 11.87
N GLU A 7 -6.92 3.64 12.65
CA GLU A 7 -8.11 2.79 12.80
C GLU A 7 -9.39 3.60 13.05
N ASP A 8 -9.33 4.55 13.97
CA ASP A 8 -10.48 5.40 14.33
C ASP A 8 -10.76 6.54 13.34
N GLU A 9 -9.86 6.86 12.44
CA GLU A 9 -9.97 7.99 11.52
C GLU A 9 -10.16 7.56 10.07
N LEU A 10 -9.89 6.29 9.76
CA LEU A 10 -10.02 5.73 8.42
C LEU A 10 -11.50 5.68 8.04
N ILE A 11 -11.88 6.44 7.02
CA ILE A 11 -13.26 6.51 6.51
C ILE A 11 -13.44 5.86 5.16
N PHE A 12 -12.34 5.56 4.47
CA PHE A 12 -12.36 4.88 3.18
C PHE A 12 -10.99 4.29 2.86
N GLN A 13 -11.00 3.11 2.30
CA GLN A 13 -9.82 2.51 1.68
C GLN A 13 -10.20 1.75 0.43
N THR A 14 -9.29 1.71 -0.52
CA THR A 14 -9.37 0.88 -1.73
C THR A 14 -7.98 0.54 -2.22
N ALA A 15 -7.85 -0.50 -3.04
CA ALA A 15 -6.60 -0.89 -3.66
C ALA A 15 -6.77 -1.09 -5.18
N GLY A 16 -5.81 -0.62 -5.96
CA GLY A 16 -5.77 -0.85 -7.39
C GLY A 16 -5.64 -2.34 -7.73
N LEU A 17 -6.39 -2.81 -8.70
CA LEU A 17 -6.37 -4.19 -9.18
C LEU A 17 -5.22 -4.40 -10.17
N ALA A 18 -4.32 -5.33 -9.86
CA ALA A 18 -3.17 -5.60 -10.71
C ALA A 18 -3.58 -6.05 -12.12
N ARG A 19 -3.05 -5.39 -13.16
CA ARG A 19 -3.23 -5.75 -14.57
C ARG A 19 -4.67 -5.77 -15.07
N GLU A 20 -5.58 -5.06 -14.40
CA GLU A 20 -6.99 -5.00 -14.79
C GLU A 20 -7.30 -3.75 -15.62
N SER A 21 -8.41 -3.82 -16.36
CA SER A 21 -8.87 -2.72 -17.20
C SER A 21 -9.40 -1.55 -16.37
N GLY A 22 -9.35 -0.33 -16.91
CA GLY A 22 -9.89 0.86 -16.25
C GLY A 22 -11.37 0.71 -15.83
N ARG A 23 -12.19 0.02 -16.63
CA ARG A 23 -13.58 -0.26 -16.27
C ARG A 23 -13.71 -1.15 -15.02
N ARG A 24 -12.80 -2.14 -14.87
CA ARG A 24 -12.78 -2.99 -13.67
C ARG A 24 -12.25 -2.23 -12.46
N GLN A 25 -11.27 -1.35 -12.64
CA GLN A 25 -10.80 -0.47 -11.58
C GLN A 25 -11.93 0.41 -11.04
N ILE A 26 -12.68 1.07 -11.93
CA ILE A 26 -13.83 1.91 -11.57
C ILE A 26 -14.90 1.10 -10.84
N LYS A 27 -15.21 -0.11 -11.33
CA LYS A 27 -16.19 -0.97 -10.70
C LYS A 27 -15.77 -1.38 -9.28
N SER A 28 -14.53 -1.83 -9.10
CA SER A 28 -14.00 -2.22 -7.78
C SER A 28 -14.01 -1.05 -6.81
N PHE A 29 -13.55 0.11 -7.23
CA PHE A 29 -13.57 1.32 -6.40
C PHE A 29 -15.00 1.68 -5.96
N TYR A 30 -15.97 1.55 -6.87
CA TYR A 30 -17.38 1.82 -6.55
C TYR A 30 -17.95 0.80 -5.56
N GLU A 31 -17.60 -0.48 -5.70
CA GLU A 31 -17.99 -1.52 -4.75
C GLU A 31 -17.41 -1.23 -3.37
N ASP A 32 -16.14 -0.83 -3.27
CA ASP A 32 -15.53 -0.40 -2.02
C ASP A 32 -16.26 0.81 -1.41
N LEU A 33 -16.62 1.82 -2.23
CA LEU A 33 -17.41 2.97 -1.73
C LEU A 33 -18.73 2.53 -1.08
N GLN A 34 -19.39 1.52 -1.65
CA GLN A 34 -20.63 0.97 -1.10
C GLN A 34 -20.39 0.20 0.21
N GLU A 35 -19.31 -0.58 0.29
CA GLU A 35 -18.92 -1.28 1.51
C GLU A 35 -18.63 -0.30 2.66
N TRP A 36 -18.08 0.87 2.33
CA TRP A 36 -17.81 1.94 3.30
C TRP A 36 -19.01 2.86 3.56
N GLY A 37 -20.20 2.49 3.12
CA GLY A 37 -21.46 3.13 3.50
C GLY A 37 -22.06 4.10 2.48
N LEU A 38 -21.51 4.18 1.27
CA LEU A 38 -22.15 4.94 0.21
C LEU A 38 -23.41 4.21 -0.27
N PRO A 39 -24.59 4.85 -0.28
CA PRO A 39 -25.78 4.25 -0.86
C PRO A 39 -25.61 3.91 -2.34
N ARG A 40 -26.21 2.82 -2.76
CA ARG A 40 -26.22 2.43 -4.17
C ARG A 40 -26.86 3.52 -5.02
N GLN A 41 -26.17 3.92 -6.09
CA GLN A 41 -26.68 4.90 -7.03
C GLN A 41 -27.59 4.25 -8.08
N GLU A 42 -28.55 4.98 -8.61
CA GLU A 42 -29.42 4.53 -9.70
C GLU A 42 -28.60 4.25 -10.96
N GLU A 43 -27.66 5.15 -11.29
CA GLU A 43 -26.69 4.96 -12.37
C GLU A 43 -25.30 4.68 -11.79
N PRO A 44 -24.62 3.59 -12.21
CA PRO A 44 -23.25 3.34 -11.81
C PRO A 44 -22.30 4.38 -12.39
N PRO A 45 -21.16 4.68 -11.72
CA PRO A 45 -20.18 5.63 -12.22
C PRO A 45 -19.59 5.17 -13.55
N ARG A 46 -19.38 6.14 -14.45
CA ARG A 46 -18.90 5.90 -15.83
C ARG A 46 -17.39 6.08 -15.96
N ASP A 47 -16.85 6.99 -15.14
CA ASP A 47 -15.45 7.38 -15.18
C ASP A 47 -14.92 7.74 -13.78
N TRP A 48 -13.67 8.15 -13.72
CA TRP A 48 -13.01 8.54 -12.48
C TRP A 48 -13.52 9.85 -11.89
N LEU A 49 -14.08 10.75 -12.69
CA LEU A 49 -14.69 11.98 -12.18
C LEU A 49 -15.94 11.64 -11.37
N ASP A 50 -16.79 10.74 -11.88
CA ASP A 50 -17.95 10.25 -11.16
C ASP A 50 -17.54 9.58 -9.84
N ILE A 51 -16.52 8.74 -9.87
CA ILE A 51 -15.97 8.06 -8.68
C ILE A 51 -15.53 9.07 -7.60
N PHE A 52 -14.77 10.08 -7.97
CA PHE A 52 -14.31 11.08 -6.99
C PHE A 52 -15.45 12.00 -6.51
N MET A 53 -16.50 12.20 -7.29
CA MET A 53 -17.72 12.86 -6.82
C MET A 53 -18.45 12.03 -5.77
N LEU A 54 -18.52 10.71 -5.95
CA LEU A 54 -19.09 9.78 -4.99
C LEU A 54 -18.24 9.71 -3.70
N LEU A 55 -16.92 9.68 -3.84
CA LEU A 55 -16.00 9.76 -2.70
C LEU A 55 -16.21 11.05 -1.89
N ARG A 56 -16.41 12.20 -2.55
CA ARG A 56 -16.76 13.46 -1.85
C ARG A 56 -18.06 13.33 -1.05
N THR A 57 -19.04 12.61 -1.58
CA THR A 57 -20.31 12.37 -0.89
C THR A 57 -20.09 11.54 0.36
N LEU A 58 -19.34 10.44 0.27
CA LEU A 58 -18.97 9.61 1.41
C LEU A 58 -18.22 10.42 2.50
N ILE A 59 -17.23 11.22 2.08
CA ILE A 59 -16.46 12.06 3.02
C ILE A 59 -17.35 13.05 3.76
N LYS A 60 -18.34 13.65 3.07
CA LYS A 60 -19.29 14.60 3.68
C LYS A 60 -20.25 13.95 4.68
N GLN A 61 -20.55 12.67 4.49
CA GLN A 61 -21.43 11.91 5.39
C GLN A 61 -20.73 11.50 6.68
N SER A 62 -19.42 11.56 6.73
CA SER A 62 -18.65 11.18 7.92
C SER A 62 -18.61 12.31 8.94
N ASP A 63 -18.96 12.00 10.20
CA ASP A 63 -18.91 12.90 11.33
C ASP A 63 -17.54 12.92 12.03
N ARG A 64 -16.56 12.16 11.54
CA ARG A 64 -15.23 12.10 12.13
C ARG A 64 -14.52 13.45 12.03
N GLU A 65 -13.82 13.86 13.07
CA GLU A 65 -13.06 15.11 13.10
C GLU A 65 -11.96 15.10 12.05
N ARG A 66 -11.17 14.01 11.96
CA ARG A 66 -10.18 13.77 10.92
C ARG A 66 -10.61 12.57 10.06
N LYS A 67 -10.51 12.73 8.75
CA LYS A 67 -11.00 11.80 7.73
C LYS A 67 -9.84 11.28 6.92
N VAL A 68 -9.41 10.06 7.21
CA VAL A 68 -8.32 9.42 6.50
C VAL A 68 -8.85 8.58 5.35
N ILE A 69 -8.27 8.78 4.18
CA ILE A 69 -8.57 8.06 2.94
C ILE A 69 -7.30 7.36 2.49
N LEU A 70 -7.36 6.06 2.30
CA LEU A 70 -6.23 5.25 1.83
C LEU A 70 -6.49 4.75 0.41
N LEU A 71 -5.68 5.18 -0.53
CA LEU A 71 -5.62 4.67 -1.90
C LEU A 71 -4.33 3.84 -2.03
N ASP A 72 -4.48 2.53 -2.00
CA ASP A 72 -3.35 1.60 -2.10
C ASP A 72 -3.16 1.14 -3.55
N GLU A 73 -1.93 0.76 -3.90
CA GLU A 73 -1.55 0.34 -5.25
C GLU A 73 -2.05 1.29 -6.35
N LEU A 74 -1.92 2.59 -6.10
CA LEU A 74 -2.37 3.67 -6.96
C LEU A 74 -1.94 3.51 -8.44
N PRO A 75 -0.71 3.04 -8.75
CA PRO A 75 -0.28 2.86 -10.13
C PRO A 75 -1.18 1.94 -10.97
N TRP A 76 -1.84 0.96 -10.35
CA TRP A 76 -2.76 0.07 -11.06
C TRP A 76 -4.06 0.75 -11.47
N MET A 77 -4.46 1.82 -10.78
CA MET A 77 -5.67 2.60 -11.12
C MET A 77 -5.46 3.46 -12.36
N ASP A 78 -4.21 3.89 -12.62
CA ASP A 78 -3.85 4.73 -13.78
C ASP A 78 -3.63 3.88 -15.03
N THR A 79 -4.70 3.30 -15.56
CA THR A 79 -4.64 2.57 -16.82
C THR A 79 -4.55 3.54 -18.01
N PRO A 80 -3.98 3.11 -19.16
CA PRO A 80 -3.83 3.98 -20.32
C PRO A 80 -5.16 4.67 -20.72
N ARG A 81 -5.12 5.99 -20.83
CA ARG A 81 -6.25 6.85 -21.18
C ARG A 81 -7.43 6.81 -20.20
N SER A 82 -7.24 6.34 -18.99
CA SER A 82 -8.32 6.29 -17.98
C SER A 82 -8.74 7.65 -17.44
N GLY A 83 -7.85 8.65 -17.51
CA GLY A 83 -8.07 9.96 -16.89
C GLY A 83 -8.00 9.95 -15.36
N PHE A 84 -7.46 8.88 -14.76
CA PHE A 84 -7.38 8.73 -13.30
C PHE A 84 -6.63 9.88 -12.64
N VAL A 85 -5.40 10.16 -13.08
CA VAL A 85 -4.56 11.22 -12.50
C VAL A 85 -5.28 12.56 -12.59
N SER A 86 -5.83 12.91 -13.75
CA SER A 86 -6.55 14.18 -13.95
C SER A 86 -7.79 14.29 -13.05
N ALA A 87 -8.51 13.21 -12.84
CA ALA A 87 -9.67 13.18 -11.95
C ALA A 87 -9.25 13.31 -10.46
N LEU A 88 -8.16 12.67 -10.05
CA LEU A 88 -7.57 12.82 -8.72
C LEU A 88 -7.09 14.26 -8.48
N GLU A 89 -6.41 14.85 -9.46
CA GLU A 89 -6.00 16.26 -9.44
C GLU A 89 -7.19 17.19 -9.27
N HIS A 90 -8.23 16.97 -10.05
CA HIS A 90 -9.45 17.77 -9.96
C HIS A 90 -10.11 17.63 -8.58
N PHE A 91 -10.25 16.41 -8.08
CA PHE A 91 -10.78 16.16 -6.74
C PHE A 91 -10.01 16.92 -5.67
N TRP A 92 -8.68 16.81 -5.72
CA TRP A 92 -7.82 17.45 -4.73
C TRP A 92 -7.86 18.98 -4.85
N ASN A 93 -7.55 19.52 -6.02
CA ASN A 93 -7.39 20.96 -6.22
C ASN A 93 -8.70 21.74 -6.14
N ALA A 94 -9.79 21.17 -6.66
CA ALA A 94 -11.08 21.87 -6.68
C ALA A 94 -11.83 21.77 -5.34
N TRP A 95 -11.48 20.81 -4.47
CA TRP A 95 -12.27 20.60 -3.27
C TRP A 95 -11.47 20.19 -2.03
N ALA A 96 -10.65 19.13 -2.09
CA ALA A 96 -10.05 18.54 -0.91
C ALA A 96 -8.96 19.43 -0.29
N CYS A 97 -8.16 20.13 -1.09
CA CYS A 97 -7.04 20.95 -0.64
C CYS A 97 -7.47 22.12 0.27
N GLY A 98 -8.70 22.57 0.19
CA GLY A 98 -9.25 23.62 1.08
C GLY A 98 -9.78 23.09 2.41
N ARG A 99 -9.71 21.80 2.66
CA ARG A 99 -10.20 21.14 3.86
C ARG A 99 -9.03 20.74 4.77
N HIS A 100 -9.16 21.07 6.05
CA HIS A 100 -8.14 20.74 7.07
C HIS A 100 -8.41 19.40 7.77
N ASP A 101 -9.56 18.79 7.49
CA ASP A 101 -10.02 17.55 8.10
C ASP A 101 -9.74 16.29 7.24
N ILE A 102 -9.13 16.43 6.05
CA ILE A 102 -8.85 15.32 5.13
C ILE A 102 -7.37 15.00 5.12
N VAL A 103 -7.07 13.73 5.28
CA VAL A 103 -5.75 13.14 5.03
C VAL A 103 -5.90 12.10 3.93
N LEU A 104 -5.31 12.38 2.76
CA LEU A 104 -5.26 11.44 1.65
C LEU A 104 -3.89 10.75 1.64
N ILE A 105 -3.89 9.45 1.81
CA ILE A 105 -2.69 8.60 1.77
C ILE A 105 -2.73 7.81 0.47
N ALA A 106 -1.70 7.99 -0.34
CA ALA A 106 -1.49 7.28 -1.60
C ALA A 106 -0.28 6.36 -1.46
N CYS A 107 -0.48 5.07 -1.70
CA CYS A 107 0.57 4.06 -1.65
C CYS A 107 0.74 3.40 -3.03
N GLY A 108 1.92 2.85 -3.26
CA GLY A 108 2.20 2.06 -4.45
C GLY A 108 3.62 1.52 -4.45
N SER A 109 3.78 0.32 -4.96
CA SER A 109 5.06 -0.37 -5.10
C SER A 109 5.86 0.10 -6.33
N ALA A 110 5.19 0.64 -7.35
CA ALA A 110 5.82 1.16 -8.56
C ALA A 110 6.46 2.54 -8.32
N THR A 111 7.68 2.54 -7.78
CA THR A 111 8.41 3.76 -7.40
C THR A 111 8.55 4.74 -8.57
N SER A 112 8.82 4.27 -9.78
CA SER A 112 8.95 5.12 -10.98
C SER A 112 7.66 5.88 -11.27
N TRP A 113 6.49 5.20 -11.28
CA TRP A 113 5.20 5.83 -11.48
C TRP A 113 4.90 6.89 -10.41
N MET A 114 5.12 6.54 -9.13
CA MET A 114 4.92 7.46 -8.01
C MET A 114 5.81 8.71 -8.14
N MET A 115 7.07 8.52 -8.53
CA MET A 115 8.00 9.62 -8.78
C MET A 115 7.55 10.48 -9.96
N ASP A 116 7.21 9.87 -11.09
CA ASP A 116 6.93 10.59 -12.33
C ASP A 116 5.57 11.29 -12.30
N LYS A 117 4.55 10.66 -11.71
CA LYS A 117 3.18 11.18 -11.76
C LYS A 117 2.75 11.99 -10.54
N LEU A 118 3.34 11.76 -9.37
CA LEU A 118 2.95 12.47 -8.15
C LEU A 118 4.02 13.44 -7.64
N ILE A 119 5.30 13.15 -7.86
CA ILE A 119 6.39 13.91 -7.25
C ILE A 119 7.05 14.84 -8.26
N ASN A 120 7.46 14.34 -9.42
CA ASN A 120 8.22 15.08 -10.43
C ASN A 120 7.33 15.71 -11.50
N ASP A 121 6.07 15.32 -11.58
CA ASP A 121 5.15 15.90 -12.55
C ASP A 121 4.89 17.39 -12.23
N HIS A 122 5.01 18.25 -13.22
CA HIS A 122 4.66 19.65 -13.12
C HIS A 122 3.14 19.91 -13.30
N GLY A 123 2.33 18.84 -13.22
CA GLY A 123 0.87 18.90 -13.31
C GLY A 123 0.18 19.41 -12.03
N GLY A 124 -1.09 19.14 -11.91
CA GLY A 124 -1.95 19.68 -10.86
C GLY A 124 -1.65 19.18 -9.45
N LEU A 125 -0.89 18.07 -9.31
CA LEU A 125 -0.46 17.54 -7.99
C LEU A 125 0.93 18.07 -7.58
N HIS A 126 1.58 18.87 -8.42
CA HIS A 126 2.88 19.48 -8.09
C HIS A 126 2.79 20.29 -6.79
N ASN A 127 3.73 20.08 -5.87
CA ASN A 127 3.79 20.73 -4.54
C ASN A 127 2.53 20.50 -3.66
N ARG A 128 1.73 19.46 -3.94
CA ARG A 128 0.56 19.07 -3.12
C ARG A 128 0.88 17.99 -2.09
N LEU A 129 1.97 17.26 -2.30
CA LEU A 129 2.44 16.28 -1.32
C LEU A 129 3.02 17.01 -0.10
N THR A 130 2.42 16.78 1.06
CA THR A 130 2.89 17.34 2.33
C THR A 130 3.98 16.47 2.96
N HIS A 131 3.87 15.17 2.81
CA HIS A 131 4.82 14.19 3.36
C HIS A 131 5.06 13.07 2.36
N ARG A 132 6.30 12.60 2.35
CA ARG A 132 6.71 11.41 1.60
C ARG A 132 7.38 10.44 2.58
N ILE A 133 6.86 9.22 2.63
CA ILE A 133 7.41 8.15 3.45
C ILE A 133 7.87 7.03 2.52
N GLN A 134 9.14 6.72 2.56
CA GLN A 134 9.69 5.55 1.88
C GLN A 134 9.92 4.46 2.93
N LEU A 135 9.17 3.37 2.82
CA LEU A 135 9.37 2.21 3.67
C LEU A 135 10.53 1.39 3.11
N ASN A 136 11.60 1.31 3.88
CA ASN A 136 12.73 0.44 3.60
C ASN A 136 12.57 -0.88 4.37
N THR A 137 13.34 -1.89 3.99
CA THR A 137 13.53 -3.08 4.80
C THR A 137 14.15 -2.70 6.15
N PHE A 138 13.92 -3.50 7.16
CA PHE A 138 14.53 -3.29 8.47
C PHE A 138 16.06 -3.29 8.38
N THR A 139 16.66 -2.46 9.17
CA THR A 139 18.11 -2.52 9.45
C THR A 139 18.42 -3.76 10.30
N LEU A 140 19.70 -4.08 10.44
CA LEU A 140 20.15 -5.18 11.29
C LEU A 140 19.69 -4.99 12.75
N ASN A 141 19.73 -3.76 13.26
CA ASN A 141 19.28 -3.43 14.60
C ASN A 141 17.76 -3.59 14.77
N GLU A 142 16.96 -3.15 13.80
CA GLU A 142 15.50 -3.34 13.83
C GLU A 142 15.12 -4.81 13.72
N THR A 143 15.88 -5.60 12.94
CA THR A 143 15.73 -7.05 12.87
C THR A 143 16.01 -7.70 14.24
N GLU A 144 17.09 -7.30 14.94
CA GLU A 144 17.40 -7.74 16.30
C GLU A 144 16.26 -7.42 17.25
N LEU A 145 15.73 -6.20 17.20
CA LEU A 145 14.62 -5.77 18.05
C LEU A 145 13.34 -6.57 17.79
N LEU A 146 12.98 -6.78 16.51
CA LEU A 146 11.81 -7.59 16.15
C LEU A 146 11.94 -9.03 16.64
N LEU A 147 13.07 -9.68 16.38
CA LEU A 147 13.29 -11.08 16.77
C LEU A 147 13.31 -11.24 18.29
N SER A 148 13.91 -10.28 19.01
CA SER A 148 13.89 -10.25 20.47
C SER A 148 12.47 -10.07 21.01
N ALA A 149 11.67 -9.18 20.43
CA ALA A 149 10.27 -8.97 20.81
C ALA A 149 9.41 -10.22 20.57
N LYS A 150 9.74 -11.02 19.54
CA LYS A 150 9.11 -12.32 19.28
C LYS A 150 9.53 -13.42 20.26
N GLY A 151 10.50 -13.16 21.11
CA GLY A 151 10.99 -14.12 22.09
C GLY A 151 12.19 -14.96 21.64
N PHE A 152 12.85 -14.60 20.54
CA PHE A 152 14.11 -15.22 20.14
C PHE A 152 15.26 -14.73 21.02
N ASN A 153 16.10 -15.66 21.45
CA ASN A 153 17.38 -15.38 22.12
C ASN A 153 18.52 -15.82 21.19
N LEU A 154 18.78 -15.02 20.17
CA LEU A 154 19.78 -15.29 19.14
C LEU A 154 21.08 -14.53 19.41
N SER A 155 22.21 -15.13 19.03
CA SER A 155 23.48 -14.41 19.00
C SER A 155 23.47 -13.34 17.90
N ARG A 156 24.34 -12.33 18.00
CA ARG A 156 24.48 -11.33 16.94
C ARG A 156 24.89 -11.93 15.60
N TYR A 157 25.61 -13.04 15.62
CA TYR A 157 25.93 -13.78 14.42
C TYR A 157 24.67 -14.39 13.79
N ASP A 158 23.81 -15.02 14.60
CA ASP A 158 22.54 -15.59 14.10
C ASP A 158 21.59 -14.49 13.59
N ILE A 159 21.56 -13.33 14.26
CA ILE A 159 20.79 -12.17 13.76
C ILE A 159 21.30 -11.75 12.37
N ALA A 160 22.62 -11.67 12.19
CA ALA A 160 23.21 -11.35 10.89
C ALA A 160 22.86 -12.41 9.83
N VAL A 161 22.89 -13.70 10.18
CA VAL A 161 22.50 -14.79 9.28
C VAL A 161 21.02 -14.69 8.91
N ALA A 162 20.12 -14.43 9.88
CA ALA A 162 18.70 -14.22 9.62
C ALA A 162 18.48 -13.03 8.67
N TYR A 163 19.17 -11.92 8.91
CA TYR A 163 19.12 -10.74 8.07
C TYR A 163 19.60 -11.01 6.65
N MET A 164 20.72 -11.71 6.48
CA MET A 164 21.25 -12.06 5.16
C MET A 164 20.31 -13.00 4.39
N ALA A 165 19.65 -13.93 5.10
CA ALA A 165 18.75 -14.90 4.47
C ALA A 165 17.38 -14.30 4.11
N LEU A 166 16.86 -13.36 4.92
CA LEU A 166 15.49 -12.84 4.84
C LEU A 166 15.42 -11.36 4.44
N GLY A 167 16.57 -10.69 4.26
CA GLY A 167 16.67 -9.35 3.71
C GLY A 167 16.11 -8.24 4.59
N GLY A 168 15.90 -8.46 5.88
CA GLY A 168 15.28 -7.49 6.78
C GLY A 168 13.81 -7.20 6.46
N ILE A 169 13.15 -8.07 5.70
CA ILE A 169 11.73 -7.92 5.36
C ILE A 169 10.89 -8.37 6.56
N PRO A 170 10.09 -7.45 7.19
CA PRO A 170 9.36 -7.77 8.41
C PRO A 170 8.47 -9.01 8.29
N TYR A 171 7.77 -9.14 7.17
CA TYR A 171 6.91 -10.30 6.90
C TYR A 171 7.69 -11.62 6.92
N TYR A 172 8.88 -11.69 6.31
CA TYR A 172 9.68 -12.91 6.30
C TYR A 172 10.25 -13.23 7.69
N LEU A 173 10.66 -12.20 8.43
CA LEU A 173 11.12 -12.35 9.80
C LEU A 173 10.00 -12.82 10.72
N ASP A 174 8.76 -12.43 10.44
CA ASP A 174 7.60 -12.85 11.21
C ASP A 174 7.25 -14.33 11.04
N LEU A 175 7.64 -14.96 9.95
CA LEU A 175 7.45 -16.39 9.69
C LEU A 175 8.35 -17.31 10.54
N LEU A 176 9.38 -16.74 11.19
CA LEU A 176 10.27 -17.52 12.03
C LEU A 176 9.55 -18.05 13.28
N ASP A 177 9.71 -19.35 13.55
CA ASP A 177 9.15 -20.05 14.70
C ASP A 177 10.20 -20.14 15.82
N THR A 178 9.88 -19.60 17.00
CA THR A 178 10.77 -19.59 18.19
C THR A 178 11.06 -20.97 18.74
N ARG A 179 10.27 -21.97 18.40
CA ARG A 179 10.46 -23.37 18.83
C ARG A 179 11.53 -24.11 18.04
N MET A 180 12.03 -23.52 16.97
CA MET A 180 13.04 -24.07 16.06
C MET A 180 14.32 -23.26 16.11
N SER A 181 15.47 -23.92 15.84
CA SER A 181 16.71 -23.18 15.62
C SER A 181 16.60 -22.30 14.35
N LEU A 182 17.44 -21.27 14.24
CA LEU A 182 17.49 -20.43 13.04
C LEU A 182 17.73 -21.25 11.76
N ALA A 183 18.67 -22.22 11.82
CA ALA A 183 18.97 -23.09 10.70
C ALA A 183 17.76 -23.93 10.26
N GLN A 184 17.00 -24.47 11.21
CA GLN A 184 15.77 -25.22 10.91
C GLN A 184 14.68 -24.31 10.29
N ASN A 185 14.53 -23.10 10.80
CA ASN A 185 13.63 -22.11 10.22
C ASN A 185 13.99 -21.77 8.76
N ILE A 186 15.27 -21.46 8.51
CA ILE A 186 15.77 -21.14 7.17
C ILE A 186 15.56 -22.33 6.22
N GLU A 187 15.91 -23.54 6.65
CA GLU A 187 15.68 -24.75 5.87
C GLU A 187 14.19 -24.92 5.52
N GLN A 188 13.32 -24.76 6.53
CA GLN A 188 11.88 -24.93 6.35
C GLN A 188 11.26 -23.91 5.42
N LEU A 189 11.66 -22.64 5.55
CA LEU A 189 11.06 -21.53 4.79
C LEU A 189 11.58 -21.45 3.36
N LEU A 190 12.90 -21.62 3.15
CA LEU A 190 13.55 -21.34 1.87
C LEU A 190 13.89 -22.60 1.07
N PHE A 191 14.28 -23.70 1.73
CA PHE A 191 14.86 -24.85 1.02
C PHE A 191 13.96 -26.07 0.90
N ARG A 192 12.91 -26.17 1.72
CA ARG A 192 11.94 -27.26 1.53
C ARG A 192 11.10 -27.02 0.30
N ARG A 193 10.73 -28.10 -0.40
CA ARG A 193 9.93 -28.06 -1.62
C ARG A 193 8.61 -27.27 -1.48
N ASN A 194 8.01 -27.27 -0.28
CA ASN A 194 6.80 -26.53 0.05
C ASN A 194 7.09 -25.40 1.05
N GLY A 195 8.30 -24.89 1.12
CA GLY A 195 8.67 -23.77 1.95
C GLY A 195 7.92 -22.50 1.51
N GLN A 196 7.40 -21.74 2.46
CA GLN A 196 6.61 -20.54 2.15
C GLN A 196 7.37 -19.52 1.31
N LEU A 197 8.70 -19.47 1.43
CA LEU A 197 9.57 -18.55 0.71
C LEU A 197 10.39 -19.23 -0.40
N ALA A 198 10.15 -20.52 -0.68
CA ALA A 198 10.92 -21.26 -1.68
C ALA A 198 10.83 -20.67 -3.10
N GLY A 199 9.71 -20.00 -3.43
CA GLY A 199 9.51 -19.30 -4.70
C GLY A 199 9.93 -17.82 -4.72
N GLU A 200 10.17 -17.23 -3.54
CA GLU A 200 10.39 -15.77 -3.41
C GLU A 200 11.68 -15.30 -4.09
N PHE A 201 12.73 -16.10 -4.04
CA PHE A 201 13.97 -15.77 -4.74
C PHE A 201 13.73 -15.58 -6.25
N HIS A 202 12.92 -16.44 -6.86
CA HIS A 202 12.58 -16.35 -8.27
C HIS A 202 11.72 -15.10 -8.57
N ASN A 203 10.74 -14.84 -7.73
CA ASN A 203 9.86 -13.68 -7.83
C ASN A 203 10.63 -12.36 -7.66
N LEU A 204 11.52 -12.29 -6.66
CA LEU A 204 12.37 -11.11 -6.42
C LEU A 204 13.37 -10.91 -7.57
N TYR A 205 13.98 -11.99 -8.07
CA TYR A 205 14.89 -11.92 -9.21
C TYR A 205 14.17 -11.43 -10.47
N GLU A 206 12.98 -11.97 -10.77
CA GLU A 206 12.16 -11.50 -11.88
C GLU A 206 11.75 -10.02 -11.72
N ALA A 207 11.39 -9.59 -10.52
CA ALA A 207 11.01 -8.20 -10.25
C ALA A 207 12.19 -7.22 -10.41
N LEU A 208 13.42 -7.64 -10.08
CA LEU A 208 14.61 -6.79 -10.14
C LEU A 208 15.25 -6.74 -11.53
N PHE A 209 15.15 -7.81 -12.34
CA PHE A 209 15.90 -7.98 -13.58
C PHE A 209 15.03 -8.13 -14.84
N ARG A 210 13.71 -8.20 -14.71
CA ARG A 210 12.77 -8.05 -15.84
C ARG A 210 12.38 -6.60 -15.99
N ASN A 211 13.13 -5.85 -16.77
CA ASN A 211 12.71 -4.60 -17.40
C ASN A 211 11.85 -4.91 -18.62
#